data_9a431781947e9fb10e183ed345a7176d
#
_entry.id   9a431781947e9fb10e183ed345a7176d
#
_cell.length_a   1.000
_cell.length_b   1.000
_cell.length_c   1.000
_cell.angle_alpha   90.00
_cell.angle_beta   90.00
_cell.angle_gamma   90.00
#
_symmetry.space_group_name_H-M   'P 1'
#
loop_
_entity.id
_entity.type
_entity.pdbx_description
1 polymer ?
#
loop_
_entity_poly.entity_id
_entity_poly.type
_entity_poly.pdbx_seq_one_letter_code
_entity_poly.pdbx_strand_id
1 'polypeptide(L)'
;TEYFNQGETDYYPIVTKLKASGADALCLFGETVDLSRVVSQFYEMGLGGKMLVMDPTSGTFNEKFIELAKKNANGIVGASRFVASIPTPAAKKFTADYKALYKINPEKYAQAGYDCMKMLATAIEKADSTDRSKVRDALAAIKYEGPQGKAHFDAKNQLQISEYIVAVNDGNIVVIAGPISGE
;
A
#
# COMPACT_ATOMS: atom_id res chain seq x y z
N THR A 1 -4.30 -10.88 19.63
CA THR A 1 -3.28 -10.83 18.56
C THR A 1 -2.67 -12.20 18.40
N GLU A 2 -2.54 -12.67 17.17
CA GLU A 2 -1.87 -13.91 16.79
C GLU A 2 -0.68 -13.58 15.89
N TYR A 3 0.36 -14.38 15.95
CA TYR A 3 1.58 -14.20 15.15
C TYR A 3 1.87 -15.46 14.34
N PHE A 4 2.46 -15.27 13.18
CA PHE A 4 2.93 -16.35 12.31
C PHE A 4 4.33 -16.04 11.77
N ASN A 5 5.06 -17.07 11.35
CA ASN A 5 6.35 -16.89 10.72
C ASN A 5 6.18 -16.70 9.21
N GLN A 6 7.03 -15.89 8.61
CA GLN A 6 7.06 -15.71 7.16
C GLN A 6 7.32 -17.05 6.47
N GLY A 7 6.53 -17.34 5.43
CA GLY A 7 6.64 -18.54 4.64
C GLY A 7 5.90 -19.75 5.19
N GLU A 8 5.15 -19.62 6.27
CA GLU A 8 4.25 -20.69 6.73
C GLU A 8 3.23 -21.05 5.65
N THR A 9 2.76 -22.29 5.69
CA THR A 9 1.77 -22.81 4.73
C THR A 9 0.45 -23.20 5.39
N ASP A 10 0.47 -23.44 6.71
CA ASP A 10 -0.68 -23.85 7.49
C ASP A 10 -1.06 -22.77 8.51
N TYR A 11 -2.15 -22.06 8.22
CA TYR A 11 -2.72 -21.01 9.07
C TYR A 11 -4.03 -21.44 9.73
N TYR A 12 -4.51 -22.68 9.52
CA TYR A 12 -5.74 -23.18 10.13
C TYR A 12 -5.76 -23.09 11.66
N PRO A 13 -4.65 -23.33 12.40
CA PRO A 13 -4.64 -23.16 13.84
C PRO A 13 -4.95 -21.72 14.27
N ILE A 14 -4.36 -20.73 13.56
CA ILE A 14 -4.60 -19.29 13.81
C ILE A 14 -6.04 -18.93 13.44
N VAL A 15 -6.51 -19.35 12.28
CA VAL A 15 -7.87 -19.09 11.81
C VAL A 15 -8.91 -19.72 12.74
N THR A 16 -8.62 -20.90 13.32
CA THR A 16 -9.48 -21.53 14.33
C THR A 16 -9.61 -20.66 15.58
N LYS A 17 -8.52 -20.09 16.08
CA LYS A 17 -8.56 -19.15 17.20
C LYS A 17 -9.33 -17.88 16.86
N LEU A 18 -9.15 -17.33 15.66
CA LEU A 18 -9.92 -16.17 15.17
C LEU A 18 -11.41 -16.48 15.16
N LYS A 19 -11.81 -17.65 14.67
CA LYS A 19 -13.21 -18.09 14.65
C LYS A 19 -13.81 -18.19 16.06
N ALA A 20 -13.03 -18.67 17.02
CA ALA A 20 -13.45 -18.82 18.41
C ALA A 20 -13.46 -17.48 19.18
N SER A 21 -12.78 -16.45 18.69
CA SER A 21 -12.64 -15.17 19.40
C SER A 21 -13.91 -14.32 19.44
N GLY A 22 -14.85 -14.56 18.53
CA GLY A 22 -16.05 -13.73 18.37
C GLY A 22 -15.77 -12.33 17.83
N ALA A 23 -14.60 -12.10 17.22
CA ALA A 23 -14.26 -10.80 16.64
C ALA A 23 -15.09 -10.49 15.39
N ASP A 24 -15.48 -9.24 15.21
CA ASP A 24 -16.23 -8.76 14.04
C ASP A 24 -15.31 -8.32 12.89
N ALA A 25 -14.03 -8.09 13.19
CA ALA A 25 -13.04 -7.65 12.22
C ALA A 25 -11.68 -8.33 12.43
N LEU A 26 -10.99 -8.58 11.32
CA LEU A 26 -9.63 -9.09 11.25
C LEU A 26 -8.72 -8.02 10.67
N CYS A 27 -7.68 -7.63 11.40
CA CYS A 27 -6.64 -6.74 10.91
C CYS A 27 -5.41 -7.56 10.52
N LEU A 28 -5.00 -7.49 9.26
CA LEU A 28 -3.90 -8.27 8.69
C LEU A 28 -2.62 -7.43 8.61
N PHE A 29 -1.50 -8.05 8.98
CA PHE A 29 -0.15 -7.49 8.83
C PHE A 29 0.77 -8.58 8.30
N GLY A 30 1.39 -8.37 7.16
CA GLY A 30 2.31 -9.35 6.60
C GLY A 30 2.61 -9.14 5.12
N GLU A 31 3.30 -10.09 4.55
CA GLU A 31 3.69 -10.08 3.16
C GLU A 31 2.60 -10.71 2.26
N THR A 32 2.56 -10.27 1.02
CA THR A 32 1.54 -10.62 0.03
C THR A 32 1.23 -12.12 -0.05
N VAL A 33 2.26 -12.97 -0.10
CA VAL A 33 2.08 -14.41 -0.27
C VAL A 33 1.47 -15.04 0.98
N ASP A 34 1.95 -14.67 2.16
CA ASP A 34 1.45 -15.19 3.43
C ASP A 34 0.01 -14.73 3.65
N LEU A 35 -0.27 -13.44 3.43
CA LEU A 35 -1.63 -12.89 3.55
C LEU A 35 -2.61 -13.57 2.60
N SER A 36 -2.18 -13.93 1.38
CA SER A 36 -3.05 -14.63 0.43
C SER A 36 -3.44 -16.03 0.93
N ARG A 37 -2.53 -16.73 1.61
CA ARG A 37 -2.79 -18.03 2.22
C ARG A 37 -3.71 -17.90 3.44
N VAL A 38 -3.42 -16.94 4.34
CA VAL A 38 -4.29 -16.63 5.50
C VAL A 38 -5.71 -16.38 5.03
N VAL A 39 -5.90 -15.50 4.05
CA VAL A 39 -7.22 -15.17 3.52
C VAL A 39 -7.89 -16.39 2.87
N SER A 40 -7.16 -17.20 2.12
CA SER A 40 -7.73 -18.40 1.51
C SER A 40 -8.24 -19.38 2.57
N GLN A 41 -7.43 -19.72 3.56
CA GLN A 41 -7.83 -20.62 4.65
C GLN A 41 -8.94 -20.02 5.55
N PHE A 42 -8.95 -18.70 5.72
CA PHE A 42 -10.03 -17.98 6.39
C PHE A 42 -11.39 -18.19 5.69
N TYR A 43 -11.41 -18.11 4.36
CA TYR A 43 -12.62 -18.37 3.58
C TYR A 43 -13.01 -19.84 3.57
N GLU A 44 -12.06 -20.78 3.50
CA GLU A 44 -12.28 -22.23 3.55
C GLU A 44 -12.91 -22.66 4.90
N MET A 45 -12.57 -21.96 5.98
CA MET A 45 -13.19 -22.18 7.29
C MET A 45 -14.57 -21.50 7.48
N GLY A 46 -15.09 -20.88 6.41
CA GLY A 46 -16.42 -20.29 6.38
C GLY A 46 -16.53 -18.95 7.12
N LEU A 47 -15.43 -18.20 7.23
CA LEU A 47 -15.40 -16.87 7.84
C LEU A 47 -15.56 -15.73 6.80
N GLY A 48 -15.40 -16.03 5.53
CA GLY A 48 -15.62 -15.06 4.46
C GLY A 48 -17.02 -14.45 4.52
N GLY A 49 -17.09 -13.12 4.46
CA GLY A 49 -18.32 -12.34 4.58
C GLY A 49 -18.95 -12.27 5.98
N LYS A 50 -18.35 -12.93 6.99
CA LYS A 50 -18.82 -12.88 8.39
C LYS A 50 -18.00 -11.96 9.27
N MET A 51 -16.81 -11.61 8.84
CA MET A 51 -15.88 -10.77 9.55
C MET A 51 -15.28 -9.79 8.55
N LEU A 52 -15.19 -8.51 8.91
CA LEU A 52 -14.51 -7.51 8.09
C LEU A 52 -13.02 -7.81 8.06
N VAL A 53 -12.43 -7.86 6.87
CA VAL A 53 -10.98 -8.03 6.71
C VAL A 53 -10.35 -6.70 6.32
N MET A 54 -9.38 -6.25 7.11
CA MET A 54 -8.69 -4.98 6.93
C MET A 54 -7.17 -5.20 6.81
N ASP A 55 -6.54 -4.45 5.92
CA ASP A 55 -5.09 -4.40 5.79
C ASP A 55 -4.59 -2.94 5.81
N PRO A 56 -4.04 -2.46 6.92
CA PRO A 56 -3.50 -1.11 7.02
C PRO A 56 -2.10 -0.97 6.43
N THR A 57 -1.47 -2.06 5.99
CA THR A 57 -0.08 -2.08 5.49
C THR A 57 0.03 -2.15 3.97
N SER A 58 -1.11 -2.33 3.30
CA SER A 58 -1.16 -2.43 1.83
C SER A 58 -0.46 -3.68 1.24
N GLY A 59 -0.29 -4.74 2.04
CA GLY A 59 0.24 -6.02 1.58
C GLY A 59 -0.71 -6.79 0.66
N THR A 60 -2.01 -6.48 0.75
CA THR A 60 -3.08 -7.10 -0.04
C THR A 60 -3.49 -6.30 -1.28
N PHE A 61 -3.01 -5.05 -1.44
CA PHE A 61 -3.44 -4.17 -2.53
C PHE A 61 -2.43 -4.15 -3.69
N ASN A 62 -2.21 -5.33 -4.28
CA ASN A 62 -1.36 -5.54 -5.47
C ASN A 62 -1.89 -6.68 -6.33
N GLU A 63 -1.47 -6.71 -7.61
CA GLU A 63 -1.94 -7.72 -8.57
C GLU A 63 -1.60 -9.14 -8.15
N LYS A 64 -0.44 -9.34 -7.50
CA LYS A 64 -0.01 -10.67 -7.04
C LYS A 64 -0.92 -11.23 -5.96
N PHE A 65 -1.38 -10.40 -5.03
CA PHE A 65 -2.35 -10.81 -4.03
C PHE A 65 -3.68 -11.21 -4.68
N ILE A 66 -4.18 -10.40 -5.64
CA ILE A 66 -5.42 -10.69 -6.37
C ILE A 66 -5.31 -12.02 -7.12
N GLU A 67 -4.18 -12.26 -7.80
CA GLU A 67 -3.91 -13.52 -8.52
C GLU A 67 -3.99 -14.73 -7.57
N LEU A 68 -3.38 -14.63 -6.39
CA LEU A 68 -3.28 -15.73 -5.42
C LEU A 68 -4.59 -15.95 -4.64
N ALA A 69 -5.17 -14.89 -4.11
CA ALA A 69 -6.40 -14.97 -3.28
C ALA A 69 -7.68 -15.10 -4.12
N LYS A 70 -7.62 -14.73 -5.42
CA LYS A 70 -8.75 -14.82 -6.37
C LYS A 70 -9.99 -14.12 -5.81
N LYS A 71 -11.15 -14.79 -5.86
CA LYS A 71 -12.42 -14.25 -5.34
C LYS A 71 -12.37 -13.94 -3.84
N ASN A 72 -11.50 -14.58 -3.09
CA ASN A 72 -11.35 -14.36 -1.64
C ASN A 72 -10.70 -13.01 -1.30
N ALA A 73 -10.11 -12.32 -2.28
CA ALA A 73 -9.62 -10.95 -2.12
C ALA A 73 -10.76 -9.92 -1.97
N ASN A 74 -11.95 -10.21 -2.50
CA ASN A 74 -13.06 -9.26 -2.54
C ASN A 74 -13.55 -8.89 -1.13
N GLY A 75 -13.83 -7.61 -0.93
CA GLY A 75 -14.31 -7.07 0.34
C GLY A 75 -13.21 -6.73 1.35
N ILE A 76 -11.93 -7.00 1.04
CA ILE A 76 -10.81 -6.51 1.87
C ILE A 76 -10.72 -5.00 1.68
N VAL A 77 -10.64 -4.28 2.82
CA VAL A 77 -10.47 -2.82 2.87
C VAL A 77 -9.17 -2.47 3.57
N GLY A 78 -8.62 -1.29 3.33
CA GLY A 78 -7.43 -0.86 4.06
C GLY A 78 -6.92 0.50 3.61
N ALA A 79 -5.72 0.85 4.06
CA ALA A 79 -5.05 2.08 3.71
C ALA A 79 -3.91 1.83 2.73
N SER A 80 -3.71 2.73 1.78
CA SER A 80 -2.56 2.70 0.88
C SER A 80 -2.16 4.11 0.45
N ARG A 81 -0.86 4.34 0.42
CA ARG A 81 -0.28 5.58 -0.12
C ARG A 81 -0.39 5.66 -1.62
N PHE A 82 -0.35 4.50 -2.29
CA PHE A 82 -0.46 4.42 -3.73
C PHE A 82 -1.10 3.11 -4.18
N VAL A 83 -2.05 3.24 -5.10
CA VAL A 83 -2.57 2.17 -5.96
C VAL A 83 -2.77 2.73 -7.36
N ALA A 84 -2.68 1.88 -8.39
CA ALA A 84 -2.76 2.31 -9.78
C ALA A 84 -4.11 2.99 -10.17
N SER A 85 -5.14 2.81 -9.34
CA SER A 85 -6.48 3.40 -9.54
C SER A 85 -6.65 4.80 -8.94
N ILE A 86 -5.61 5.41 -8.33
CA ILE A 86 -5.68 6.79 -7.83
C ILE A 86 -6.04 7.74 -8.98
N PRO A 87 -7.09 8.58 -8.82
CA PRO A 87 -7.67 9.33 -9.94
C PRO A 87 -6.92 10.62 -10.31
N THR A 88 -5.83 10.97 -9.62
CA THR A 88 -5.08 12.21 -9.89
C THR A 88 -4.35 12.16 -11.24
N PRO A 89 -4.15 13.32 -11.92
CA PRO A 89 -3.41 13.36 -13.18
C PRO A 89 -1.99 12.79 -13.07
N ALA A 90 -1.28 13.09 -11.97
CA ALA A 90 0.09 12.61 -11.74
C ALA A 90 0.14 11.08 -11.57
N ALA A 91 -0.79 10.50 -10.80
CA ALA A 91 -0.90 9.05 -10.62
C ALA A 91 -1.24 8.34 -11.93
N LYS A 92 -2.21 8.87 -12.69
CA LYS A 92 -2.60 8.33 -13.99
C LYS A 92 -1.44 8.33 -14.99
N LYS A 93 -0.71 9.45 -15.07
CA LYS A 93 0.46 9.56 -15.95
C LYS A 93 1.53 8.55 -15.55
N PHE A 94 1.91 8.50 -14.28
CA PHE A 94 2.90 7.55 -13.77
C PHE A 94 2.49 6.10 -14.06
N THR A 95 1.24 5.75 -13.80
CA THR A 95 0.70 4.41 -14.05
C THR A 95 0.77 4.05 -15.53
N ALA A 96 0.40 4.98 -16.43
CA ALA A 96 0.46 4.76 -17.86
C ALA A 96 1.88 4.57 -18.36
N ASP A 97 2.82 5.44 -17.94
CA ASP A 97 4.23 5.38 -18.33
C ASP A 97 4.88 4.08 -17.82
N TYR A 98 4.63 3.72 -16.57
CA TYR A 98 5.16 2.49 -15.97
C TYR A 98 4.63 1.25 -16.70
N LYS A 99 3.33 1.20 -16.96
CA LYS A 99 2.70 0.09 -17.69
C LYS A 99 3.19 -0.02 -19.14
N ALA A 100 3.48 1.11 -19.79
CA ALA A 100 4.07 1.11 -21.13
C ALA A 100 5.45 0.44 -21.15
N LEU A 101 6.27 0.66 -20.11
CA LEU A 101 7.61 0.10 -19.99
C LEU A 101 7.62 -1.35 -19.50
N TYR A 102 6.91 -1.63 -18.42
CA TYR A 102 7.03 -2.90 -17.67
C TYR A 102 5.89 -3.89 -17.92
N LYS A 103 4.81 -3.48 -18.61
CA LYS A 103 3.63 -4.29 -18.96
C LYS A 103 2.79 -4.77 -17.77
N ILE A 104 3.05 -4.22 -16.58
CA ILE A 104 2.32 -4.46 -15.34
C ILE A 104 1.92 -3.11 -14.72
N ASN A 105 0.95 -3.10 -13.81
CA ASN A 105 0.64 -1.89 -13.05
C ASN A 105 1.73 -1.63 -11.99
N PRO A 106 2.03 -0.35 -11.70
CA PRO A 106 2.95 -0.01 -10.62
C PRO A 106 2.33 -0.31 -9.26
N GLU A 107 3.14 -0.79 -8.34
CA GLU A 107 2.83 -0.95 -6.94
C GLU A 107 3.42 0.19 -6.10
N LYS A 108 3.03 0.25 -4.82
CA LYS A 108 3.50 1.27 -3.87
C LYS A 108 5.03 1.42 -3.82
N TYR A 109 5.78 0.33 -3.97
CA TYR A 109 7.26 0.39 -3.95
C TYR A 109 7.84 1.00 -5.23
N ALA A 110 7.25 0.70 -6.38
CA ALA A 110 7.65 1.32 -7.65
C ALA A 110 7.39 2.83 -7.63
N GLN A 111 6.23 3.23 -7.12
CA GLN A 111 5.87 4.65 -6.93
C GLN A 111 6.83 5.33 -5.94
N ALA A 112 7.10 4.71 -4.77
CA ALA A 112 8.00 5.27 -3.77
C ALA A 112 9.42 5.48 -4.32
N GLY A 113 9.97 4.50 -5.06
CA GLY A 113 11.26 4.63 -5.72
C GLY A 113 11.29 5.79 -6.73
N TYR A 114 10.24 5.93 -7.53
CA TYR A 114 10.12 7.04 -8.48
C TYR A 114 10.11 8.40 -7.76
N ASP A 115 9.28 8.56 -6.73
CA ASP A 115 9.16 9.83 -5.99
C ASP A 115 10.44 10.15 -5.21
N CYS A 116 11.11 9.16 -4.60
CA CYS A 116 12.40 9.37 -3.94
C CYS A 116 13.45 9.93 -4.92
N MET A 117 13.54 9.36 -6.11
CA MET A 117 14.50 9.85 -7.12
C MET A 117 14.13 11.25 -7.64
N LYS A 118 12.85 11.53 -7.81
CA LYS A 118 12.39 12.87 -8.23
C LYS A 118 12.64 13.92 -7.16
N MET A 119 12.35 13.61 -5.89
CA MET A 119 12.63 14.52 -4.76
C MET A 119 14.13 14.78 -4.63
N LEU A 120 14.97 13.74 -4.74
CA LEU A 120 16.42 13.88 -4.67
C LEU A 120 16.97 14.75 -5.81
N ALA A 121 16.55 14.49 -7.04
CA ALA A 121 16.96 15.29 -8.19
C ALA A 121 16.57 16.78 -8.03
N THR A 122 15.32 17.02 -7.60
CA THR A 122 14.83 18.38 -7.31
C THR A 122 15.64 19.06 -6.19
N ALA A 123 16.02 18.30 -5.16
CA ALA A 123 16.84 18.86 -4.06
C ALA A 123 18.26 19.22 -4.53
N ILE A 124 18.87 18.40 -5.37
CA ILE A 124 20.19 18.69 -5.99
C ILE A 124 20.12 19.96 -6.85
N GLU A 125 19.10 20.06 -7.71
CA GLU A 125 18.87 21.24 -8.54
C GLU A 125 18.68 22.51 -7.69
N LYS A 126 17.87 22.45 -6.64
CA LYS A 126 17.65 23.58 -5.73
C LYS A 126 18.88 23.96 -4.91
N ALA A 127 19.69 22.98 -4.53
CA ALA A 127 20.94 23.22 -3.80
C ALA A 127 22.06 23.78 -4.70
N ASP A 128 21.91 23.67 -6.02
CA ASP A 128 22.95 23.91 -7.02
C ASP A 128 24.30 23.27 -6.62
N SER A 129 24.23 22.03 -6.09
CA SER A 129 25.37 21.36 -5.48
C SER A 129 25.08 19.88 -5.26
N THR A 130 26.13 19.06 -5.29
CA THR A 130 26.12 17.66 -4.85
C THR A 130 26.65 17.48 -3.42
N ASP A 131 26.99 18.58 -2.72
CA ASP A 131 27.36 18.52 -1.32
C ASP A 131 26.21 17.97 -0.47
N ARG A 132 26.51 16.96 0.33
CA ARG A 132 25.51 16.21 1.09
C ARG A 132 24.72 17.08 2.05
N SER A 133 25.38 18.06 2.69
CA SER A 133 24.70 18.93 3.67
C SER A 133 23.76 19.89 2.98
N LYS A 134 24.16 20.47 1.85
CA LYS A 134 23.30 21.37 1.05
C LYS A 134 22.11 20.62 0.46
N VAL A 135 22.33 19.42 -0.08
CA VAL A 135 21.25 18.58 -0.63
C VAL A 135 20.27 18.15 0.48
N ARG A 136 20.78 17.76 1.64
CA ARG A 136 19.93 17.43 2.81
C ARG A 136 19.04 18.62 3.20
N ASP A 137 19.61 19.81 3.30
CA ASP A 137 18.86 21.01 3.71
C ASP A 137 17.81 21.40 2.65
N ALA A 138 18.15 21.28 1.36
CA ALA A 138 17.20 21.48 0.27
C ALA A 138 16.09 20.42 0.27
N LEU A 139 16.43 19.16 0.58
CA LEU A 139 15.46 18.06 0.69
C LEU A 139 14.52 18.25 1.88
N ALA A 140 15.03 18.67 3.05
CA ALA A 140 14.21 18.95 4.22
C ALA A 140 13.18 20.08 3.98
N ALA A 141 13.50 21.03 3.12
CA ALA A 141 12.62 22.12 2.74
C ALA A 141 11.75 21.84 1.49
N ILE A 142 11.79 20.62 0.96
CA ILE A 142 11.10 20.30 -0.29
C ILE A 142 9.58 20.33 -0.12
N LYS A 143 8.90 20.90 -1.11
CA LYS A 143 7.47 20.69 -1.36
C LYS A 143 7.36 19.99 -2.70
N TYR A 144 6.90 18.76 -2.66
CA TYR A 144 6.83 17.89 -3.82
C TYR A 144 5.37 17.52 -4.10
N GLU A 145 5.04 17.35 -5.36
CA GLU A 145 3.76 16.80 -5.79
C GLU A 145 4.03 15.74 -6.87
N GLY A 146 3.67 14.51 -6.58
CA GLY A 146 3.93 13.36 -7.43
C GLY A 146 2.74 12.40 -7.50
N PRO A 147 2.96 11.17 -7.96
CA PRO A 147 1.92 10.15 -8.07
C PRO A 147 1.15 9.88 -6.79
N GLN A 148 1.79 9.98 -5.63
CA GLN A 148 1.12 9.82 -4.32
C GLN A 148 0.38 11.10 -3.86
N GLY A 149 0.54 12.22 -4.56
CA GLY A 149 0.03 13.53 -4.19
C GLY A 149 1.10 14.43 -3.59
N LYS A 150 0.68 15.37 -2.71
CA LYS A 150 1.59 16.32 -2.06
C LYS A 150 2.41 15.63 -0.97
N ALA A 151 3.69 16.00 -0.91
CA ALA A 151 4.64 15.48 0.07
C ALA A 151 5.58 16.59 0.57
N HIS A 152 5.87 16.58 1.85
CA HIS A 152 6.85 17.45 2.50
C HIS A 152 7.40 16.76 3.75
N PHE A 153 8.52 17.25 4.27
CA PHE A 153 9.04 16.78 5.55
C PHE A 153 8.63 17.71 6.68
N ASP A 154 8.27 17.13 7.82
CA ASP A 154 8.02 17.89 9.06
C ASP A 154 9.33 18.26 9.78
N ALA A 155 9.21 18.96 10.91
CA ALA A 155 10.35 19.38 11.73
C ALA A 155 11.17 18.19 12.32
N LYS A 156 10.62 16.97 12.28
CA LYS A 156 11.29 15.73 12.71
C LYS A 156 11.85 14.93 11.54
N ASN A 157 11.85 15.50 10.34
CA ASN A 157 12.21 14.85 9.09
C ASN A 157 11.34 13.63 8.75
N GLN A 158 10.09 13.60 9.23
CA GLN A 158 9.12 12.59 8.83
C GLN A 158 8.39 13.06 7.58
N LEU A 159 8.33 12.18 6.58
CA LEU A 159 7.62 12.47 5.34
C LEU A 159 6.10 12.51 5.60
N GLN A 160 5.50 13.65 5.35
CA GLN A 160 4.05 13.86 5.40
C GLN A 160 3.49 13.67 3.99
N ILE A 161 2.58 12.73 3.85
CA ILE A 161 1.94 12.35 2.58
C ILE A 161 0.47 12.04 2.82
N SER A 162 -0.31 12.05 1.76
CA SER A 162 -1.69 11.61 1.83
C SER A 162 -1.80 10.09 1.72
N GLU A 163 -2.81 9.53 2.38
CA GLU A 163 -3.21 8.14 2.23
C GLU A 163 -4.62 8.05 1.63
N TYR A 164 -4.92 6.90 1.06
CA TYR A 164 -6.23 6.59 0.49
C TYR A 164 -6.80 5.36 1.19
N ILE A 165 -8.11 5.36 1.42
CA ILE A 165 -8.82 4.14 1.78
C ILE A 165 -9.14 3.42 0.48
N VAL A 166 -8.76 2.17 0.43
CA VAL A 166 -8.88 1.31 -0.75
C VAL A 166 -9.62 0.02 -0.42
N ALA A 167 -10.22 -0.58 -1.41
CA ALA A 167 -10.87 -1.88 -1.28
C ALA A 167 -10.59 -2.75 -2.49
N VAL A 168 -10.77 -4.05 -2.33
CA VAL A 168 -10.84 -4.99 -3.46
C VAL A 168 -12.30 -5.21 -3.81
N ASN A 169 -12.68 -4.88 -5.03
CA ASN A 169 -14.02 -5.07 -5.57
C ASN A 169 -13.95 -5.75 -6.95
N ASP A 170 -14.57 -6.90 -7.08
CA ASP A 170 -14.56 -7.73 -8.30
C ASP A 170 -13.16 -7.92 -8.89
N GLY A 171 -12.19 -8.24 -8.00
CA GLY A 171 -10.80 -8.44 -8.37
C GLY A 171 -10.03 -7.17 -8.74
N ASN A 172 -10.63 -6.00 -8.57
CA ASN A 172 -10.00 -4.71 -8.83
C ASN A 172 -9.71 -3.96 -7.52
N ILE A 173 -8.55 -3.31 -7.46
CA ILE A 173 -8.21 -2.44 -6.35
C ILE A 173 -8.77 -1.05 -6.66
N VAL A 174 -9.69 -0.59 -5.82
CA VAL A 174 -10.41 0.68 -6.03
C VAL A 174 -10.20 1.62 -4.85
N VAL A 175 -10.08 2.91 -5.14
CA VAL A 175 -10.09 3.97 -4.12
C VAL A 175 -11.53 4.23 -3.70
N ILE A 176 -11.81 4.15 -2.41
CA ILE A 176 -13.15 4.40 -1.84
C ILE A 176 -13.21 5.70 -1.04
N ALA A 177 -12.08 6.20 -0.53
CA ALA A 177 -12.00 7.53 0.10
C ALA A 177 -10.58 8.08 0.02
N GLY A 178 -10.42 9.39 0.18
CA GLY A 178 -9.15 10.12 0.19
C GLY A 178 -9.04 11.15 -0.92
N PRO A 179 -7.92 11.89 -0.95
CA PRO A 179 -6.77 11.76 -0.07
C PRO A 179 -7.08 12.17 1.38
N ILE A 180 -6.52 11.42 2.33
CA ILE A 180 -6.55 11.74 3.75
C ILE A 180 -5.13 12.18 4.11
N SER A 181 -4.96 13.44 4.50
CA SER A 181 -3.68 13.97 4.98
C SER A 181 -3.63 13.87 6.50
N GLY A 182 -2.50 13.42 7.04
CA GLY A 182 -2.15 13.69 8.43
C GLY A 182 -1.80 15.18 8.55
N GLU A 183 -2.52 15.91 9.39
CA GLU A 183 -2.14 17.25 9.79
C GLU A 183 -1.03 17.20 10.87
#